data_ae5b17524f55035c061b516c8b6240e9
#
_entry.id   ae5b17524f55035c061b516c8b6240e9
#
_cell.length_a   1.000
_cell.length_b   1.000
_cell.length_c   1.000
_cell.angle_alpha   90.00
_cell.angle_beta   90.00
_cell.angle_gamma   90.00
#
_symmetry.space_group_name_H-M   'P 1'
#
loop_
_entity.id
_entity.type
_entity.pdbx_description
1 polymer ?
#
loop_
_entity_poly.entity_id
_entity_poly.type
_entity_poly.pdbx_seq_one_letter_code
_entity_poly.pdbx_strand_id
1 'polypeptide(L)'
;MKISVIGFGLLLCASSSAMAIGLNAEQSKNTSVLDAEIGRSSGGLYVDGQWIKNTTDGVQIGQAGTGYNLEIGPVMLTAGVKAAYIGGKKGDNGVAFPVGGGVKINLPANFALYGEGYSAPEQLTNSVKNFVEANGGVSWSPVDPLVLKVGYRYAGVDGKDGRPGHTLIDGPYIGGGLTF
;
A
#
# COMPACT_ATOMS: atom_id res chain seq x y z
N MET A 1 -10.90 23.33 17.89
CA MET A 1 -10.43 22.30 16.95
C MET A 1 -9.50 21.37 17.74
N LYS A 2 -10.00 20.21 18.21
CA LYS A 2 -9.22 19.29 19.04
C LYS A 2 -8.64 18.19 18.14
N ILE A 3 -7.35 18.20 17.95
CA ILE A 3 -6.61 17.14 17.27
C ILE A 3 -6.37 16.06 18.31
N SER A 4 -7.13 14.98 18.24
CA SER A 4 -6.85 13.76 19.02
C SER A 4 -5.77 12.98 18.30
N VAL A 5 -4.56 13.06 18.80
CA VAL A 5 -3.44 12.20 18.42
C VAL A 5 -3.71 10.84 19.05
N ILE A 6 -4.16 9.89 18.26
CA ILE A 6 -4.22 8.48 18.66
C ILE A 6 -2.79 7.95 18.55
N GLY A 7 -2.16 7.77 19.71
CA GLY A 7 -0.85 7.16 19.82
C GLY A 7 -0.94 5.67 19.44
N PHE A 8 -0.43 5.31 18.28
CA PHE A 8 -0.24 3.93 17.87
C PHE A 8 1.02 3.40 18.58
N GLY A 9 0.82 2.65 19.64
CA GLY A 9 1.90 1.94 20.34
C GLY A 9 2.41 0.79 19.48
N LEU A 10 3.54 0.97 18.80
CA LEU A 10 4.27 -0.10 18.13
C LEU A 10 4.93 -0.98 19.18
N LEU A 11 4.39 -2.18 19.41
CA LEU A 11 5.09 -3.25 20.12
C LEU A 11 6.20 -3.79 19.20
N LEU A 12 7.42 -3.34 19.42
CA LEU A 12 8.60 -3.88 18.78
C LEU A 12 8.93 -5.23 19.42
N CYS A 13 8.51 -6.33 18.80
CA CYS A 13 9.10 -7.64 19.08
C CYS A 13 10.47 -7.69 18.39
N ALA A 14 11.51 -7.44 19.14
CA ALA A 14 12.89 -7.59 18.71
C ALA A 14 13.24 -9.07 18.55
N SER A 15 13.03 -9.61 17.34
CA SER A 15 13.75 -10.80 16.88
C SER A 15 14.94 -10.33 16.05
N SER A 16 16.10 -10.93 16.26
CA SER A 16 17.45 -10.51 15.81
C SER A 16 17.75 -10.70 14.31
N SER A 17 16.77 -10.54 13.45
CA SER A 17 16.96 -10.26 12.03
C SER A 17 16.70 -8.78 11.82
N ALA A 18 17.64 -8.04 11.23
CA ALA A 18 17.49 -6.63 10.91
C ALA A 18 16.33 -6.47 9.90
N MET A 19 15.11 -6.37 10.40
CA MET A 19 13.95 -6.09 9.56
C MET A 19 13.92 -4.58 9.33
N ALA A 20 14.04 -4.18 8.07
CA ALA A 20 13.91 -2.78 7.69
C ALA A 20 12.52 -2.25 8.07
N ILE A 21 12.47 -1.10 8.72
CA ILE A 21 11.25 -0.38 9.06
C ILE A 21 11.12 0.79 8.09
N GLY A 22 10.00 0.87 7.39
CA GLY A 22 9.69 1.94 6.45
C GLY A 22 8.47 2.75 6.88
N LEU A 23 8.54 4.06 6.72
CA LEU A 23 7.43 4.99 6.85
C LEU A 23 7.38 5.85 5.61
N ASN A 24 6.26 5.82 4.88
CA ASN A 24 6.10 6.54 3.63
C ASN A 24 4.84 7.41 3.63
N ALA A 25 4.91 8.52 2.93
CA ALA A 25 3.76 9.36 2.61
C ALA A 25 3.75 9.64 1.11
N GLU A 26 2.58 9.53 0.49
CA GLU A 26 2.39 9.78 -0.93
C GLU A 26 1.24 10.78 -1.11
N GLN A 27 1.38 11.67 -2.06
CA GLN A 27 0.39 12.66 -2.42
C GLN A 27 0.12 12.65 -3.91
N SER A 28 -1.14 12.52 -4.26
CA SER A 28 -1.68 12.73 -5.60
C SER A 28 -2.57 13.97 -5.61
N LYS A 29 -3.16 14.31 -6.75
CA LYS A 29 -4.08 15.45 -6.87
C LYS A 29 -5.24 15.37 -5.86
N ASN A 30 -5.81 14.19 -5.69
CA ASN A 30 -7.01 13.97 -4.88
C ASN A 30 -6.84 12.88 -3.81
N THR A 31 -5.64 12.37 -3.60
CA THR A 31 -5.41 11.23 -2.70
C THR A 31 -4.15 11.43 -1.90
N SER A 32 -4.26 11.20 -0.60
CA SER A 32 -3.13 11.11 0.33
C SER A 32 -3.02 9.68 0.84
N VAL A 33 -1.81 9.15 0.89
CA VAL A 33 -1.50 7.80 1.38
C VAL A 33 -0.45 7.92 2.47
N LEU A 34 -0.68 7.22 3.56
CA LEU A 34 0.31 6.96 4.61
C LEU A 34 0.52 5.45 4.68
N ASP A 35 1.78 5.06 4.76
CA ASP A 35 2.20 3.67 4.73
C ASP A 35 3.27 3.43 5.79
N ALA A 36 3.13 2.31 6.51
CA ALA A 36 4.09 1.84 7.50
C ALA A 36 4.40 0.37 7.22
N GLU A 37 5.66 0.02 7.14
CA GLU A 37 6.09 -1.31 6.73
C GLU A 37 7.24 -1.83 7.58
N ILE A 38 7.26 -3.15 7.79
CA ILE A 38 8.34 -3.87 8.46
C ILE A 38 8.74 -5.04 7.58
N GLY A 39 10.02 -5.13 7.21
CA GLY A 39 10.57 -6.19 6.36
C GLY A 39 10.25 -6.06 4.87
N ARG A 40 9.52 -5.02 4.45
CA ARG A 40 9.10 -4.85 3.05
C ARG A 40 10.27 -4.58 2.09
N SER A 41 11.34 -3.99 2.61
CA SER A 41 12.54 -3.63 1.84
C SER A 41 13.63 -4.68 1.86
N SER A 42 13.42 -5.81 2.55
CA SER A 42 14.37 -6.92 2.69
C SER A 42 13.73 -8.25 2.34
N GLY A 43 14.55 -9.26 2.04
CA GLY A 43 14.08 -10.62 1.84
C GLY A 43 13.47 -11.23 3.10
N GLY A 44 12.45 -12.07 2.94
CA GLY A 44 11.77 -12.74 4.05
C GLY A 44 10.34 -12.28 4.28
N LEU A 45 9.84 -12.49 5.49
CA LEU A 45 8.48 -12.09 5.88
C LEU A 45 8.40 -10.57 6.03
N TYR A 46 7.25 -10.01 5.64
CA TYR A 46 6.94 -8.61 5.87
C TYR A 46 5.53 -8.42 6.43
N VAL A 47 5.33 -7.28 7.06
CA VAL A 47 4.02 -6.76 7.47
C VAL A 47 3.94 -5.30 7.03
N ASP A 48 2.79 -4.89 6.51
CA ASP A 48 2.53 -3.50 6.14
C ASP A 48 1.16 -3.03 6.62
N GLY A 49 1.05 -1.73 6.82
CA GLY A 49 -0.21 -1.05 7.11
C GLY A 49 -0.29 0.21 6.26
N GLN A 50 -1.45 0.43 5.64
CA GLN A 50 -1.65 1.56 4.75
C GLN A 50 -2.97 2.25 5.03
N TRP A 51 -2.96 3.58 5.03
CA TRP A 51 -4.15 4.39 5.09
C TRP A 51 -4.22 5.34 3.89
N ILE A 52 -5.31 5.26 3.16
CA ILE A 52 -5.57 6.01 1.95
C ILE A 52 -6.78 6.90 2.18
N LYS A 53 -6.68 8.16 1.81
CA LYS A 53 -7.78 9.12 1.88
C LYS A 53 -7.95 9.82 0.54
N ASN A 54 -9.11 9.65 -0.08
CA ASN A 54 -9.52 10.47 -1.23
C ASN A 54 -10.19 11.76 -0.71
N THR A 55 -9.64 12.91 -1.09
CA THR A 55 -10.11 14.23 -0.63
C THR A 55 -11.32 14.74 -1.40
N THR A 56 -11.58 14.22 -2.61
CA THR A 56 -12.72 14.61 -3.45
C THR A 56 -13.99 13.88 -3.02
N ASP A 57 -13.94 12.57 -2.92
CA ASP A 57 -15.11 11.74 -2.64
C ASP A 57 -15.24 11.41 -1.15
N GLY A 58 -14.19 11.68 -0.37
CA GLY A 58 -14.13 11.43 1.06
C GLY A 58 -14.08 9.94 1.42
N VAL A 59 -13.79 9.08 0.44
CA VAL A 59 -13.56 7.66 0.64
C VAL A 59 -12.25 7.47 1.38
N GLN A 60 -12.25 6.54 2.33
CA GLN A 60 -11.06 6.16 3.08
C GLN A 60 -10.88 4.64 2.98
N ILE A 61 -9.64 4.19 2.83
CA ILE A 61 -9.30 2.78 2.82
C ILE A 61 -8.20 2.57 3.86
N GLY A 62 -8.47 1.71 4.84
CA GLY A 62 -7.47 1.21 5.76
C GLY A 62 -7.08 -0.21 5.35
N GLN A 63 -5.80 -0.50 5.23
CA GLN A 63 -5.30 -1.82 4.85
C GLN A 63 -4.24 -2.28 5.84
N ALA A 64 -4.21 -3.59 6.10
CA ALA A 64 -3.11 -4.26 6.75
C ALA A 64 -2.75 -5.50 5.94
N GLY A 65 -1.47 -5.72 5.70
CA GLY A 65 -0.96 -6.77 4.85
C GLY A 65 0.18 -7.56 5.46
N THR A 66 0.41 -8.74 4.90
CA THR A 66 1.57 -9.56 5.19
C THR A 66 1.92 -10.42 3.98
N GLY A 67 3.15 -10.83 3.88
CA GLY A 67 3.60 -11.67 2.79
C GLY A 67 5.07 -12.02 2.90
N TYR A 68 5.62 -12.43 1.77
CA TYR A 68 7.00 -12.89 1.65
C TYR A 68 7.70 -12.24 0.47
N ASN A 69 8.91 -11.77 0.69
CA ASN A 69 9.81 -11.22 -0.32
C ASN A 69 10.90 -12.25 -0.65
N LEU A 70 11.06 -12.56 -1.93
CA LEU A 70 12.13 -13.39 -2.46
C LEU A 70 13.13 -12.51 -3.21
N GLU A 71 14.35 -12.42 -2.73
CA GLU A 71 15.43 -11.69 -3.38
C GLU A 71 16.24 -12.58 -4.31
N ILE A 72 16.39 -12.16 -5.56
CA ILE A 72 17.20 -12.85 -6.59
C ILE A 72 18.09 -11.80 -7.24
N GLY A 73 19.29 -11.61 -6.71
CA GLY A 73 20.20 -10.57 -7.17
C GLY A 73 19.58 -9.15 -7.02
N PRO A 74 19.50 -8.36 -8.08
CA PRO A 74 18.91 -7.02 -8.01
C PRO A 74 17.36 -7.02 -7.98
N VAL A 75 16.74 -8.19 -8.15
CA VAL A 75 15.29 -8.32 -8.27
C VAL A 75 14.70 -8.87 -6.97
N MET A 76 13.68 -8.22 -6.45
CA MET A 76 12.85 -8.70 -5.35
C MET A 76 11.44 -8.98 -5.85
N LEU A 77 10.99 -10.22 -5.65
CA LEU A 77 9.63 -10.65 -5.93
C LEU A 77 8.85 -10.71 -4.62
N THR A 78 7.64 -10.19 -4.62
CA THR A 78 6.77 -10.16 -3.45
C THR A 78 5.50 -10.92 -3.72
N ALA A 79 5.05 -11.73 -2.76
CA ALA A 79 3.71 -12.30 -2.74
C ALA A 79 3.07 -12.05 -1.38
N GLY A 80 1.78 -11.70 -1.36
CA GLY A 80 1.14 -11.34 -0.11
C GLY A 80 -0.38 -11.31 -0.16
N VAL A 81 -0.93 -11.09 1.03
CA VAL A 81 -2.36 -10.94 1.26
C VAL A 81 -2.59 -9.69 2.11
N LYS A 82 -3.71 -9.04 1.91
CA LYS A 82 -4.10 -7.85 2.67
C LYS A 82 -5.52 -8.03 3.23
N ALA A 83 -5.83 -7.32 4.29
CA ALA A 83 -7.19 -7.06 4.74
C ALA A 83 -7.46 -5.57 4.53
N ALA A 84 -8.45 -5.24 3.71
CA ALA A 84 -8.82 -3.88 3.37
C ALA A 84 -10.21 -3.54 3.91
N TYR A 85 -10.33 -2.43 4.62
CA TYR A 85 -11.59 -1.82 5.00
C TYR A 85 -11.81 -0.57 4.16
N ILE A 86 -12.91 -0.54 3.42
CA ILE A 86 -13.29 0.56 2.54
C ILE A 86 -14.43 1.31 3.21
N GLY A 87 -14.20 2.56 3.59
CA GLY A 87 -15.20 3.44 4.18
C GLY A 87 -15.72 4.43 3.14
N GLY A 88 -16.98 4.32 2.76
CA GLY A 88 -17.67 5.24 1.84
C GLY A 88 -18.53 6.29 2.56
N LYS A 89 -18.75 7.45 1.91
CA LYS A 89 -19.56 8.56 2.48
C LYS A 89 -21.06 8.23 2.70
N LYS A 90 -21.58 7.22 2.04
CA LYS A 90 -23.03 6.87 2.05
C LYS A 90 -23.35 5.56 2.80
N GLY A 91 -22.44 5.10 3.69
CA GLY A 91 -22.66 3.85 4.42
C GLY A 91 -22.35 2.58 3.62
N ASP A 92 -21.85 2.69 2.43
CA ASP A 92 -21.34 1.57 1.62
C ASP A 92 -19.94 1.17 2.11
N ASN A 93 -19.89 0.68 3.34
CA ASN A 93 -18.65 0.16 3.92
C ASN A 93 -18.43 -1.27 3.42
N GLY A 94 -17.21 -1.60 3.05
CA GLY A 94 -16.83 -2.91 2.56
C GLY A 94 -15.57 -3.44 3.20
N VAL A 95 -15.47 -4.75 3.28
CA VAL A 95 -14.24 -5.46 3.62
C VAL A 95 -13.83 -6.31 2.43
N ALA A 96 -12.55 -6.28 2.10
CA ALA A 96 -11.96 -7.08 1.04
C ALA A 96 -10.67 -7.74 1.55
N PHE A 97 -10.35 -8.91 1.01
CA PHE A 97 -9.11 -9.63 1.29
C PHE A 97 -8.30 -9.79 -0.02
N PRO A 98 -7.61 -8.72 -0.47
CA PRO A 98 -6.82 -8.77 -1.69
C PRO A 98 -5.63 -9.71 -1.56
N VAL A 99 -5.41 -10.51 -2.59
CA VAL A 99 -4.21 -11.33 -2.78
C VAL A 99 -3.46 -10.84 -4.00
N GLY A 100 -2.14 -10.88 -3.95
CA GLY A 100 -1.35 -10.35 -5.05
C GLY A 100 0.15 -10.41 -4.79
N GLY A 101 0.85 -9.52 -5.45
CA GLY A 101 2.30 -9.44 -5.31
C GLY A 101 2.89 -8.30 -6.12
N GLY A 102 4.20 -8.29 -6.17
CA GLY A 102 4.94 -7.25 -6.85
C GLY A 102 6.34 -7.64 -7.25
N VAL A 103 6.99 -6.73 -7.93
CA VAL A 103 8.38 -6.79 -8.31
C VAL A 103 9.06 -5.47 -7.99
N LYS A 104 10.26 -5.53 -7.45
CA LYS A 104 11.17 -4.39 -7.30
C LYS A 104 12.52 -4.75 -7.93
N ILE A 105 13.05 -3.87 -8.74
CA ILE A 105 14.33 -4.04 -9.42
C ILE A 105 15.25 -2.91 -8.95
N ASN A 106 16.29 -3.27 -8.21
CA ASN A 106 17.30 -2.32 -7.75
C ASN A 106 18.23 -1.96 -8.91
N LEU A 107 18.42 -0.68 -9.14
CA LEU A 107 19.24 -0.11 -10.22
C LEU A 107 20.46 0.60 -9.62
N PRO A 108 21.50 0.87 -10.44
CA PRO A 108 22.63 1.72 -10.01
C PRO A 108 22.19 3.09 -9.49
N ALA A 109 23.05 3.73 -8.73
CA ALA A 109 22.84 5.05 -8.13
C ALA A 109 21.63 5.16 -7.18
N ASN A 110 21.30 4.06 -6.50
CA ASN A 110 20.21 3.96 -5.51
C ASN A 110 18.82 4.22 -6.08
N PHE A 111 18.62 3.97 -7.37
CA PHE A 111 17.30 3.93 -7.98
C PHE A 111 16.70 2.53 -7.86
N ALA A 112 15.37 2.45 -7.86
CA ALA A 112 14.66 1.20 -8.08
C ALA A 112 13.39 1.43 -8.89
N LEU A 113 13.05 0.44 -9.74
CA LEU A 113 11.74 0.31 -10.36
C LEU A 113 10.90 -0.63 -9.49
N TYR A 114 9.63 -0.32 -9.31
CA TYR A 114 8.71 -1.20 -8.59
C TYR A 114 7.33 -1.21 -9.23
N GLY A 115 6.65 -2.32 -9.05
CA GLY A 115 5.26 -2.48 -9.43
C GLY A 115 4.63 -3.59 -8.63
N GLU A 116 3.39 -3.38 -8.20
CA GLU A 116 2.60 -4.34 -7.45
C GLU A 116 1.13 -4.29 -7.85
N GLY A 117 0.45 -5.41 -7.70
CA GLY A 117 -0.97 -5.52 -7.95
C GLY A 117 -1.61 -6.54 -7.03
N TYR A 118 -2.79 -6.19 -6.54
CA TYR A 118 -3.61 -7.02 -5.67
C TYR A 118 -5.05 -7.02 -6.14
N SER A 119 -5.72 -8.15 -5.99
CA SER A 119 -7.13 -8.31 -6.35
C SER A 119 -7.87 -9.14 -5.33
N ALA A 120 -9.10 -8.75 -5.03
CA ALA A 120 -10.04 -9.52 -4.22
C ALA A 120 -11.29 -9.78 -5.06
N PRO A 121 -11.47 -11.02 -5.57
CA PRO A 121 -12.69 -11.42 -6.25
C PRO A 121 -13.89 -11.48 -5.27
N GLU A 122 -15.08 -11.65 -5.78
CA GLU A 122 -16.33 -11.62 -5.00
C GLU A 122 -16.33 -12.52 -3.75
N GLN A 123 -15.66 -13.66 -3.82
CA GLN A 123 -15.54 -14.60 -2.69
C GLN A 123 -14.70 -14.06 -1.53
N LEU A 124 -13.84 -13.09 -1.82
CA LEU A 124 -12.95 -12.44 -0.85
C LEU A 124 -13.39 -11.01 -0.49
N THR A 125 -14.67 -10.69 -0.77
CA THR A 125 -15.27 -9.39 -0.45
C THR A 125 -16.66 -9.60 0.17
N ASN A 126 -17.12 -8.66 1.00
CA ASN A 126 -18.47 -8.76 1.58
C ASN A 126 -19.51 -7.83 0.93
N SER A 127 -19.12 -6.67 0.43
CA SER A 127 -20.08 -5.63 -0.05
C SER A 127 -19.83 -5.18 -1.49
N VAL A 128 -18.73 -5.62 -2.10
CA VAL A 128 -18.36 -5.31 -3.49
C VAL A 128 -18.16 -6.59 -4.28
N LYS A 129 -18.30 -6.53 -5.60
CA LYS A 129 -18.11 -7.69 -6.46
C LYS A 129 -16.62 -8.00 -6.69
N ASN A 130 -15.83 -6.96 -6.80
CA ASN A 130 -14.38 -7.09 -7.02
C ASN A 130 -13.67 -5.85 -6.49
N PHE A 131 -12.49 -6.03 -5.93
CA PHE A 131 -11.56 -4.95 -5.59
C PHE A 131 -10.24 -5.20 -6.29
N VAL A 132 -9.71 -4.19 -6.98
CA VAL A 132 -8.41 -4.25 -7.64
C VAL A 132 -7.60 -3.03 -7.26
N GLU A 133 -6.34 -3.23 -6.93
CA GLU A 133 -5.37 -2.16 -6.78
C GLU A 133 -4.09 -2.48 -7.55
N ALA A 134 -3.48 -1.45 -8.11
CA ALA A 134 -2.19 -1.52 -8.77
C ALA A 134 -1.39 -0.26 -8.44
N ASN A 135 -0.11 -0.43 -8.25
CA ASN A 135 0.83 0.64 -7.93
C ASN A 135 2.16 0.36 -8.59
N GLY A 136 2.78 1.37 -9.18
CA GLY A 136 4.09 1.23 -9.79
C GLY A 136 4.78 2.55 -10.02
N GLY A 137 6.11 2.52 -10.08
CA GLY A 137 6.88 3.73 -10.21
C GLY A 137 8.38 3.55 -10.10
N VAL A 138 9.03 4.66 -9.80
CA VAL A 138 10.46 4.76 -9.55
C VAL A 138 10.68 5.28 -8.14
N SER A 139 11.61 4.69 -7.43
CA SER A 139 12.13 5.24 -6.16
C SER A 139 13.60 5.57 -6.29
N TRP A 140 14.04 6.53 -5.49
CA TRP A 140 15.42 6.96 -5.37
C TRP A 140 15.76 7.22 -3.91
N SER A 141 16.87 6.64 -3.44
CA SER A 141 17.37 6.80 -2.07
C SER A 141 18.69 7.59 -2.10
N PRO A 142 18.64 8.93 -2.10
CA PRO A 142 19.83 9.77 -2.22
C PRO A 142 20.81 9.59 -1.05
N VAL A 143 20.29 9.42 0.14
CA VAL A 143 21.03 9.18 1.38
C VAL A 143 20.18 8.37 2.34
N ASP A 144 20.76 7.46 3.10
CA ASP A 144 20.06 6.73 4.15
C ASP A 144 19.63 7.68 5.28
N PRO A 145 18.41 7.56 5.78
CA PRO A 145 17.33 6.60 5.43
C PRO A 145 16.28 7.14 4.42
N LEU A 146 16.56 8.25 3.71
CA LEU A 146 15.59 8.95 2.85
C LEU A 146 15.27 8.17 1.58
N VAL A 147 13.99 8.03 1.27
CA VAL A 147 13.46 7.48 0.01
C VAL A 147 12.51 8.48 -0.62
N LEU A 148 12.69 8.77 -1.90
CA LEU A 148 11.78 9.57 -2.73
C LEU A 148 11.12 8.65 -3.74
N LYS A 149 9.83 8.87 -4.04
CA LYS A 149 9.03 8.03 -4.95
C LYS A 149 8.24 8.90 -5.92
N VAL A 150 8.16 8.45 -7.17
CA VAL A 150 7.19 8.96 -8.15
C VAL A 150 6.56 7.76 -8.84
N GLY A 151 5.26 7.79 -9.05
CA GLY A 151 4.59 6.64 -9.62
C GLY A 151 3.16 6.92 -10.03
N TYR A 152 2.46 5.85 -10.34
CA TYR A 152 1.05 5.83 -10.68
C TYR A 152 0.34 4.79 -9.82
N ARG A 153 -0.82 5.17 -9.26
CA ARG A 153 -1.65 4.29 -8.44
C ARG A 153 -3.05 4.23 -9.00
N TYR A 154 -3.55 3.01 -9.09
CA TYR A 154 -4.94 2.71 -9.43
C TYR A 154 -5.57 1.89 -8.31
N ALA A 155 -6.80 2.21 -7.93
CA ALA A 155 -7.64 1.35 -7.11
C ALA A 155 -9.09 1.52 -7.54
N GLY A 156 -9.76 0.40 -7.74
CA GLY A 156 -11.15 0.36 -8.17
C GLY A 156 -11.94 -0.73 -7.48
N VAL A 157 -13.24 -0.51 -7.37
CA VAL A 157 -14.22 -1.49 -6.89
C VAL A 157 -15.30 -1.67 -7.94
N ASP A 158 -15.70 -2.90 -8.19
CA ASP A 158 -16.91 -3.21 -8.95
C ASP A 158 -18.08 -3.36 -8.00
N GLY A 159 -19.19 -2.68 -8.29
CA GLY A 159 -20.39 -2.77 -7.50
C GLY A 159 -21.05 -4.15 -7.59
N LYS A 160 -21.67 -4.60 -6.49
CA LYS A 160 -22.47 -5.81 -6.42
C LYS A 160 -23.92 -5.51 -6.81
N ASP A 161 -24.65 -6.52 -7.33
CA ASP A 161 -26.10 -6.44 -7.63
C ASP A 161 -26.48 -5.32 -8.64
N GLY A 162 -25.68 -5.16 -9.69
CA GLY A 162 -25.94 -4.16 -10.75
C GLY A 162 -25.58 -2.73 -10.42
N ARG A 163 -24.93 -2.48 -9.28
CA ARG A 163 -24.38 -1.17 -8.95
C ARG A 163 -23.18 -0.86 -9.85
N PRO A 164 -22.99 0.37 -10.28
CA PRO A 164 -21.83 0.75 -11.08
C PRO A 164 -20.54 0.60 -10.29
N GLY A 165 -19.48 0.17 -10.97
CA GLY A 165 -18.13 0.21 -10.41
C GLY A 165 -17.66 1.65 -10.17
N HIS A 166 -16.80 1.84 -9.18
CA HIS A 166 -16.21 3.13 -8.85
C HIS A 166 -14.71 3.04 -8.82
N THR A 167 -14.05 3.96 -9.52
CA THR A 167 -12.61 4.17 -9.39
C THR A 167 -12.38 5.01 -8.14
N LEU A 168 -11.67 4.44 -7.17
CA LEU A 168 -11.37 5.09 -5.89
C LEU A 168 -10.12 5.96 -5.99
N ILE A 169 -9.13 5.49 -6.78
CA ILE A 169 -7.85 6.16 -7.00
C ILE A 169 -7.46 5.91 -8.46
N ASP A 170 -7.06 6.97 -9.14
CA ASP A 170 -6.53 6.89 -10.50
C ASP A 170 -5.66 8.12 -10.76
N GLY A 171 -4.36 7.93 -10.72
CA GLY A 171 -3.48 9.06 -10.98
C GLY A 171 -2.03 8.90 -10.56
N PRO A 172 -1.20 9.82 -11.07
CA PRO A 172 0.19 9.93 -10.68
C PRO A 172 0.32 10.46 -9.25
N TYR A 173 1.39 10.07 -8.58
CA TYR A 173 1.74 10.56 -7.27
C TYR A 173 3.23 10.86 -7.12
N ILE A 174 3.53 11.70 -6.17
CA ILE A 174 4.85 11.92 -5.61
C ILE A 174 4.83 11.53 -4.14
N GLY A 175 5.87 10.92 -3.67
CA GLY A 175 5.98 10.49 -2.28
C GLY A 175 7.40 10.55 -1.75
N GLY A 176 7.49 10.37 -0.46
CA GLY A 176 8.75 10.27 0.24
C GLY A 176 8.58 9.50 1.53
N GLY A 177 9.68 8.98 2.04
CA GLY A 177 9.68 8.19 3.26
C GLY A 177 11.06 8.01 3.86
N LEU A 178 11.07 7.27 4.93
CA LEU A 178 12.28 6.87 5.64
C LEU A 178 12.29 5.34 5.75
N THR A 179 13.42 4.73 5.46
CA THR A 179 13.62 3.28 5.63
C THR A 179 14.89 3.06 6.45
N PHE A 180 14.75 2.39 7.59
CA PHE A 180 15.79 2.12 8.58
C PHE A 180 16.19 0.65 8.60
#